data_67aa305213d4e47f6eb6f562a2ed6d10
#
_entry.id   67aa305213d4e47f6eb6f562a2ed6d10
#
_cell.length_a   1.000
_cell.length_b   1.000
_cell.length_c   1.000
_cell.angle_alpha   90.00
_cell.angle_beta   90.00
_cell.angle_gamma   90.00
#
_symmetry.space_group_name_H-M   'P 1'
#
loop_
_entity.id
_entity.type
_entity.pdbx_description
1 polymer ?
#
loop_
_entity_poly.entity_id
_entity_poly.type
_entity_poly.pdbx_seq_one_letter_code
_entity_poly.pdbx_strand_id
1 'polypeptide(L)'
;MRPIFYKLRQLYRCNQNYKHHFKSNKGVFTVIKKQNTNNFIKPTVYKLNSINYGRCIEPFNENENIKINLKKITTWNVQELFWYCYKGNKINNIIDHIKQFDSDIICLQEVFESYSFELIVNNKYLKEKYPFYLTGTLANRFIIGENSGLLVLSKYPIKFHQFTQFHQTTFPDILACKGALYFSVGNTNFITTHLQSECPRIAKRQLQYIINESPFTNKTILLGDLNIDDACEELGLCNSNNMITHLWSSSKLDYILNLTNDVQLDIDIDHFSLENCSDHWPVHASFL
;
A
#
# COMPACT_ATOMS: atom_id res chain seq x y z
N MET A 1 1.59 -17.11 21.41
CA MET A 1 1.86 -16.80 19.98
C MET A 1 2.57 -17.93 19.21
N ARG A 2 3.58 -18.65 19.78
CA ARG A 2 4.30 -19.74 19.08
C ARG A 2 3.46 -20.88 18.47
N PRO A 3 2.34 -21.37 19.03
CA PRO A 3 1.60 -22.51 18.47
C PRO A 3 0.85 -22.20 17.16
N ILE A 4 0.41 -20.96 16.94
CA ILE A 4 -0.35 -20.58 15.72
C ILE A 4 0.60 -20.50 14.53
N PHE A 5 1.79 -19.95 14.70
CA PHE A 5 2.81 -19.87 13.66
C PHE A 5 3.32 -21.23 13.24
N TYR A 6 3.39 -22.20 14.14
CA TYR A 6 3.78 -23.56 13.83
C TYR A 6 2.73 -24.28 12.94
N LYS A 7 1.43 -24.10 13.25
CA LYS A 7 0.33 -24.62 12.42
C LYS A 7 0.27 -23.99 11.02
N LEU A 8 0.48 -22.68 10.91
CA LEU A 8 0.52 -21.99 9.62
C LEU A 8 1.72 -22.45 8.78
N ARG A 9 2.87 -22.70 9.41
CA ARG A 9 4.05 -23.27 8.72
C ARG A 9 3.84 -24.70 8.19
N GLN A 10 3.02 -25.49 8.86
CA GLN A 10 2.62 -26.83 8.38
C GLN A 10 1.62 -26.75 7.22
N LEU A 11 0.65 -25.85 7.28
CA LEU A 11 -0.28 -25.60 6.17
C LEU A 11 0.46 -25.14 4.91
N TYR A 12 1.49 -24.32 5.05
CA TYR A 12 2.33 -23.88 3.92
C TYR A 12 3.08 -25.06 3.26
N ARG A 13 3.63 -26.00 4.02
CA ARG A 13 4.31 -27.19 3.46
C ARG A 13 3.35 -28.12 2.71
N CYS A 14 2.09 -28.18 3.12
CA CYS A 14 1.06 -28.98 2.43
C CYS A 14 0.57 -28.32 1.13
N ASN A 15 0.59 -27.01 1.03
CA ASN A 15 0.00 -26.28 -0.11
C ASN A 15 0.90 -26.17 -1.36
N GLN A 16 2.18 -26.57 -1.28
CA GLN A 16 3.06 -26.54 -2.46
C GLN A 16 2.63 -27.53 -3.56
N ASN A 17 1.77 -28.50 -3.23
CA ASN A 17 1.36 -29.55 -4.16
C ASN A 17 -0.11 -29.49 -4.63
N TYR A 18 -0.88 -28.49 -4.27
CA TYR A 18 -2.29 -28.41 -4.63
C TYR A 18 -2.56 -27.35 -5.72
N LYS A 19 -3.01 -27.85 -6.88
CA LYS A 19 -3.68 -27.04 -7.92
C LYS A 19 -5.18 -26.96 -7.53
N HIS A 20 -5.67 -25.82 -7.07
CA HIS A 20 -7.08 -25.64 -6.87
C HIS A 20 -7.70 -24.81 -7.98
N HIS A 21 -8.74 -25.40 -8.60
CA HIS A 21 -9.69 -24.67 -9.46
C HIS A 21 -10.88 -24.28 -8.59
N PHE A 22 -11.14 -22.98 -8.43
CA PHE A 22 -12.41 -22.50 -7.91
C PHE A 22 -13.17 -21.79 -9.01
N LYS A 23 -14.41 -22.23 -9.26
CA LYS A 23 -15.41 -21.49 -10.01
C LYS A 23 -16.30 -20.74 -9.04
N SER A 24 -16.36 -19.43 -9.11
CA SER A 24 -17.35 -18.60 -8.45
C SER A 24 -18.33 -18.07 -9.49
N ASN A 25 -19.62 -18.12 -9.20
CA ASN A 25 -20.69 -17.76 -10.12
C ASN A 25 -20.97 -16.27 -10.26
N LYS A 26 -20.10 -15.38 -9.77
CA LYS A 26 -20.24 -13.92 -9.95
C LYS A 26 -18.85 -13.28 -10.02
N GLY A 27 -18.36 -13.16 -11.21
CA GLY A 27 -17.11 -12.45 -11.52
C GLY A 27 -16.16 -13.32 -12.35
N VAL A 28 -15.68 -12.78 -13.47
CA VAL A 28 -14.68 -13.46 -14.28
C VAL A 28 -13.34 -13.24 -13.62
N PHE A 29 -12.86 -14.24 -12.89
CA PHE A 29 -11.47 -14.27 -12.42
C PHE A 29 -10.63 -15.01 -13.44
N THR A 30 -9.65 -14.34 -14.02
CA THR A 30 -8.66 -15.00 -14.85
C THR A 30 -7.59 -15.59 -13.94
N VAL A 31 -7.59 -16.90 -13.79
CA VAL A 31 -6.51 -17.61 -13.09
C VAL A 31 -5.31 -17.64 -14.02
N ILE A 32 -4.25 -16.94 -13.68
CA ILE A 32 -2.98 -17.01 -14.41
C ILE A 32 -2.33 -18.35 -14.10
N LYS A 33 -2.33 -19.26 -15.08
CA LYS A 33 -1.52 -20.47 -15.02
C LYS A 33 -0.05 -20.10 -14.94
N LYS A 34 0.64 -20.55 -13.91
CA LYS A 34 2.09 -20.56 -13.86
C LYS A 34 2.62 -21.41 -15.01
N GLN A 35 2.98 -20.82 -16.13
CA GLN A 35 3.85 -21.46 -17.11
C GLN A 35 5.29 -21.05 -16.77
N ASN A 36 6.14 -22.06 -16.55
CA ASN A 36 7.59 -21.89 -16.49
C ASN A 36 8.09 -21.53 -17.90
N THR A 37 8.07 -20.28 -18.24
CA THR A 37 8.80 -19.75 -19.41
C THR A 37 9.25 -18.33 -19.07
N ASN A 38 10.48 -18.02 -19.43
CA ASN A 38 11.12 -16.69 -19.31
C ASN A 38 10.47 -15.60 -20.17
N ASN A 39 9.16 -15.52 -20.21
CA ASN A 39 8.44 -14.51 -20.95
C ASN A 39 7.84 -13.50 -19.97
N PHE A 40 8.29 -12.27 -20.07
CA PHE A 40 7.71 -11.10 -19.43
C PHE A 40 6.19 -11.08 -19.72
N ILE A 41 5.40 -11.28 -18.69
CA ILE A 41 3.95 -11.09 -18.78
C ILE A 41 3.72 -9.59 -18.75
N LYS A 42 3.26 -9.02 -19.89
CA LYS A 42 2.76 -7.64 -19.91
C LYS A 42 1.67 -7.51 -18.82
N PRO A 43 1.71 -6.45 -18.00
CA PRO A 43 0.68 -6.24 -17.01
C PRO A 43 -0.68 -6.16 -17.72
N THR A 44 -1.60 -7.00 -17.32
CA THR A 44 -2.97 -6.96 -17.83
C THR A 44 -3.66 -5.80 -17.12
N VAL A 45 -3.98 -4.76 -17.86
CA VAL A 45 -4.81 -3.66 -17.36
C VAL A 45 -6.19 -4.24 -17.09
N TYR A 46 -6.52 -4.45 -15.82
CA TYR A 46 -7.87 -4.86 -15.45
C TYR A 46 -8.79 -3.65 -15.59
N LYS A 47 -9.63 -3.62 -16.62
CA LYS A 47 -10.84 -2.82 -16.61
C LYS A 47 -11.76 -3.42 -15.54
N LEU A 48 -11.71 -2.87 -14.35
CA LEU A 48 -12.64 -3.18 -13.28
C LEU A 48 -14.02 -2.64 -13.68
N ASN A 49 -14.86 -3.52 -14.26
CA ASN A 49 -16.28 -3.26 -14.38
C ASN A 49 -16.86 -3.18 -12.95
N SER A 50 -17.09 -1.97 -12.49
CA SER A 50 -18.11 -1.51 -11.53
C SER A 50 -18.48 -2.38 -10.34
N ILE A 51 -17.55 -2.99 -9.63
CA ILE A 51 -17.80 -3.55 -8.31
C ILE A 51 -16.77 -2.97 -7.33
N ASN A 52 -17.10 -1.83 -6.77
CA ASN A 52 -16.71 -1.24 -5.47
C ASN A 52 -15.25 -1.31 -4.97
N TYR A 53 -14.24 -1.32 -5.81
CA TYR A 53 -12.84 -1.34 -5.38
C TYR A 53 -12.12 0.04 -5.44
N GLY A 54 -12.85 1.05 -5.69
CA GLY A 54 -12.41 2.43 -5.66
C GLY A 54 -13.56 3.32 -6.10
N ARG A 55 -13.83 4.40 -5.39
CA ARG A 55 -14.46 5.55 -6.01
C ARG A 55 -13.38 6.22 -6.83
N CYS A 56 -13.00 5.52 -7.87
CA CYS A 56 -12.27 6.10 -8.96
C CYS A 56 -13.25 6.27 -10.08
N ILE A 57 -13.45 7.55 -10.47
CA ILE A 57 -13.53 7.84 -11.86
C ILE A 57 -14.91 7.66 -12.47
N GLU A 58 -15.60 8.74 -12.53
CA GLU A 58 -16.22 9.05 -13.82
C GLU A 58 -15.08 9.23 -14.84
N PRO A 59 -15.26 8.81 -16.13
CA PRO A 59 -14.26 9.08 -17.15
C PRO A 59 -14.00 10.58 -17.17
N PHE A 60 -12.84 10.95 -16.63
CA PHE A 60 -12.42 12.33 -16.53
C PHE A 60 -12.31 12.84 -17.97
N ASN A 61 -13.03 13.91 -18.26
CA ASN A 61 -12.93 14.57 -19.55
C ASN A 61 -11.49 15.09 -19.64
N GLU A 62 -10.65 14.52 -20.49
CA GLU A 62 -9.22 14.84 -20.61
C GLU A 62 -8.95 16.33 -20.88
N ASN A 63 -10.00 17.06 -21.25
CA ASN A 63 -9.95 18.49 -21.56
C ASN A 63 -10.00 19.41 -20.32
N GLU A 64 -10.26 18.92 -19.12
CA GLU A 64 -10.18 19.72 -17.91
C GLU A 64 -8.78 19.69 -17.31
N ASN A 65 -7.93 20.64 -17.69
CA ASN A 65 -6.65 20.91 -17.05
C ASN A 65 -6.87 21.57 -15.67
N ILE A 66 -7.43 20.83 -14.73
CA ILE A 66 -7.49 21.27 -13.34
C ILE A 66 -6.05 21.25 -12.81
N LYS A 67 -5.49 22.43 -12.59
CA LYS A 67 -4.18 22.57 -11.96
C LYS A 67 -4.32 22.20 -10.48
N ILE A 68 -4.01 20.96 -10.15
CA ILE A 68 -3.97 20.47 -8.77
C ILE A 68 -2.64 20.90 -8.17
N ASN A 69 -2.69 21.65 -7.08
CA ASN A 69 -1.53 22.02 -6.28
C ASN A 69 -1.56 21.21 -4.98
N LEU A 70 -0.80 20.11 -4.96
CA LEU A 70 -0.67 19.28 -3.76
C LEU A 70 0.14 20.03 -2.71
N LYS A 71 -0.32 19.98 -1.46
CA LYS A 71 0.33 20.63 -0.31
C LYS A 71 0.97 19.64 0.64
N LYS A 72 0.29 18.54 0.95
CA LYS A 72 0.74 17.58 1.95
C LYS A 72 0.34 16.15 1.56
N ILE A 73 1.25 15.21 1.75
CA ILE A 73 1.00 13.77 1.59
C ILE A 73 1.42 13.02 2.85
N THR A 74 0.82 11.84 3.07
CA THR A 74 1.10 11.01 4.25
C THR A 74 1.22 9.56 3.85
N THR A 75 2.14 8.84 4.47
CA THR A 75 2.16 7.37 4.49
C THR A 75 2.10 6.87 5.93
N TRP A 76 1.39 5.77 6.16
CA TRP A 76 1.24 5.19 7.49
C TRP A 76 0.90 3.70 7.42
N ASN A 77 1.73 2.85 8.00
CA ASN A 77 1.39 1.48 8.29
C ASN A 77 0.48 1.43 9.53
N VAL A 78 -0.76 0.98 9.38
CA VAL A 78 -1.78 1.02 10.44
C VAL A 78 -1.93 -0.31 11.19
N GLN A 79 -1.19 -1.34 10.81
CA GLN A 79 -1.17 -2.65 11.47
C GLN A 79 -2.58 -3.25 11.69
N GLU A 80 -3.51 -3.06 10.72
CA GLU A 80 -4.84 -3.67 10.75
C GLU A 80 -4.81 -5.11 10.22
N LEU A 81 -4.11 -5.97 10.98
CA LEU A 81 -3.99 -7.39 10.70
C LEU A 81 -5.24 -8.13 11.19
N PHE A 82 -5.64 -9.16 10.49
CA PHE A 82 -6.82 -9.98 10.77
C PHE A 82 -6.99 -10.42 12.24
N TRP A 83 -5.90 -10.67 12.95
CA TRP A 83 -5.94 -11.07 14.38
C TRP A 83 -5.79 -9.92 15.38
N TYR A 84 -5.54 -8.71 14.91
CA TYR A 84 -5.44 -7.51 15.76
C TYR A 84 -6.72 -6.66 15.76
N CYS A 85 -7.59 -6.82 14.76
CA CYS A 85 -8.80 -6.01 14.60
C CYS A 85 -9.81 -6.12 15.76
N TYR A 86 -9.75 -7.19 16.53
CA TYR A 86 -10.63 -7.39 17.70
C TYR A 86 -10.14 -6.69 18.99
N LYS A 87 -9.05 -5.95 18.94
CA LYS A 87 -8.54 -5.21 20.10
C LYS A 87 -9.22 -3.84 20.26
N GLY A 88 -10.48 -3.85 20.72
CA GLY A 88 -11.16 -2.63 21.16
C GLY A 88 -11.41 -1.60 20.05
N ASN A 89 -11.12 -0.33 20.35
CA ASN A 89 -11.40 0.80 19.46
C ASN A 89 -10.26 1.12 18.47
N LYS A 90 -9.37 0.17 18.18
CA LYS A 90 -8.18 0.41 17.34
C LYS A 90 -8.51 1.12 16.04
N ILE A 91 -9.45 0.60 15.26
CA ILE A 91 -9.83 1.21 13.98
C ILE A 91 -10.43 2.61 14.13
N ASN A 92 -11.17 2.88 15.21
CA ASN A 92 -11.69 4.22 15.48
C ASN A 92 -10.56 5.20 15.80
N ASN A 93 -9.57 4.78 16.58
CA ASN A 93 -8.39 5.60 16.89
C ASN A 93 -7.61 5.93 15.60
N ILE A 94 -7.41 4.93 14.70
CA ILE A 94 -6.79 5.14 13.39
C ILE A 94 -7.58 6.18 12.58
N ILE A 95 -8.91 6.03 12.50
CA ILE A 95 -9.78 6.97 11.80
C ILE A 95 -9.67 8.38 12.39
N ASP A 96 -9.60 8.51 13.71
CA ASP A 96 -9.51 9.80 14.38
C ASP A 96 -8.16 10.49 14.13
N HIS A 97 -7.06 9.75 14.05
CA HIS A 97 -5.77 10.29 13.60
C HIS A 97 -5.80 10.71 12.12
N ILE A 98 -6.36 9.88 11.23
CA ILE A 98 -6.49 10.21 9.80
C ILE A 98 -7.27 11.52 9.58
N LYS A 99 -8.30 11.79 10.40
CA LYS A 99 -9.07 13.05 10.33
C LYS A 99 -8.20 14.29 10.61
N GLN A 100 -7.15 14.14 11.44
CA GLN A 100 -6.27 15.22 11.87
C GLN A 100 -5.15 15.53 10.87
N PHE A 101 -4.75 14.58 10.01
CA PHE A 101 -3.56 14.72 9.15
C PHE A 101 -3.64 15.87 8.13
N ASP A 102 -4.83 16.26 7.71
CA ASP A 102 -5.08 17.29 6.68
C ASP A 102 -4.25 17.15 5.38
N SER A 103 -3.85 15.94 5.08
CA SER A 103 -3.11 15.63 3.87
C SER A 103 -4.01 15.59 2.65
N ASP A 104 -3.46 15.86 1.47
CA ASP A 104 -4.19 15.78 0.21
C ASP A 104 -4.32 14.33 -0.27
N ILE A 105 -3.28 13.54 0.04
CA ILE A 105 -3.22 12.11 -0.26
C ILE A 105 -2.71 11.38 0.99
N ILE A 106 -3.34 10.27 1.33
CA ILE A 106 -2.92 9.38 2.42
C ILE A 106 -2.77 7.97 1.85
N CYS A 107 -1.59 7.38 2.03
CA CYS A 107 -1.31 6.01 1.66
C CYS A 107 -1.16 5.16 2.92
N LEU A 108 -2.06 4.21 3.12
CA LEU A 108 -2.07 3.31 4.26
C LEU A 108 -1.53 1.94 3.85
N GLN A 109 -0.77 1.31 4.74
CA GLN A 109 -0.31 -0.06 4.62
C GLN A 109 -0.95 -0.91 5.73
N GLU A 110 -0.99 -2.21 5.52
CA GLU A 110 -1.58 -3.21 6.42
C GLU A 110 -3.08 -3.04 6.69
N VAL A 111 -3.85 -2.47 5.78
CA VAL A 111 -5.31 -2.49 5.84
C VAL A 111 -5.81 -3.85 5.32
N PHE A 112 -5.46 -4.95 6.01
CA PHE A 112 -5.76 -6.31 5.56
C PHE A 112 -7.16 -6.77 5.93
N GLU A 113 -7.75 -6.20 6.97
CA GLU A 113 -9.07 -6.59 7.45
C GLU A 113 -10.16 -5.84 6.66
N SER A 114 -11.05 -6.58 5.99
CA SER A 114 -12.08 -6.01 5.14
C SER A 114 -13.08 -5.13 5.89
N TYR A 115 -13.37 -5.44 7.15
CA TYR A 115 -14.26 -4.62 7.98
C TYR A 115 -13.60 -3.26 8.31
N SER A 116 -12.31 -3.27 8.66
CA SER A 116 -11.55 -2.03 8.90
C SER A 116 -11.46 -1.18 7.63
N PHE A 117 -11.23 -1.81 6.47
CA PHE A 117 -11.29 -1.13 5.18
C PHE A 117 -12.64 -0.44 4.96
N GLU A 118 -13.75 -1.17 5.15
CA GLU A 118 -15.10 -0.62 4.97
C GLU A 118 -15.40 0.51 5.95
N LEU A 119 -14.96 0.41 7.20
CA LEU A 119 -15.11 1.48 8.19
C LEU A 119 -14.37 2.76 7.78
N ILE A 120 -13.16 2.63 7.24
CA ILE A 120 -12.40 3.80 6.76
C ILE A 120 -13.10 4.45 5.57
N VAL A 121 -13.38 3.70 4.51
CA VAL A 121 -13.89 4.26 3.24
C VAL A 121 -15.35 4.72 3.32
N ASN A 122 -16.13 4.19 4.26
CA ASN A 122 -17.52 4.58 4.50
C ASN A 122 -17.69 5.55 5.68
N ASN A 123 -16.61 5.89 6.41
CA ASN A 123 -16.69 6.94 7.44
C ASN A 123 -17.17 8.25 6.81
N LYS A 124 -18.24 8.82 7.34
CA LYS A 124 -18.89 10.00 6.75
C LYS A 124 -17.91 11.15 6.53
N TYR A 125 -17.12 11.49 7.54
CA TYR A 125 -16.15 12.57 7.46
C TYR A 125 -15.04 12.29 6.45
N LEU A 126 -14.45 11.07 6.48
CA LEU A 126 -13.38 10.69 5.55
C LEU A 126 -13.87 10.64 4.12
N LYS A 127 -15.09 10.15 3.89
CA LYS A 127 -15.71 10.10 2.57
C LYS A 127 -15.99 11.48 1.97
N GLU A 128 -16.33 12.46 2.81
CA GLU A 128 -16.52 13.85 2.39
C GLU A 128 -15.17 14.52 2.12
N LYS A 129 -14.16 14.27 2.97
CA LYS A 129 -12.82 14.87 2.85
C LYS A 129 -11.98 14.21 1.77
N TYR A 130 -12.09 12.88 1.60
CA TYR A 130 -11.39 12.07 0.63
C TYR A 130 -12.39 11.31 -0.25
N PRO A 131 -13.02 11.99 -1.22
CA PRO A 131 -14.05 11.36 -2.06
C PRO A 131 -13.49 10.27 -2.97
N PHE A 132 -12.18 10.24 -3.20
CA PHE A 132 -11.50 9.25 -4.01
C PHE A 132 -10.66 8.33 -3.15
N TYR A 133 -10.73 7.04 -3.43
CA TYR A 133 -9.84 6.05 -2.82
C TYR A 133 -9.44 4.98 -3.83
N LEU A 134 -8.31 4.32 -3.58
CA LEU A 134 -7.76 3.28 -4.42
C LEU A 134 -7.14 2.19 -3.54
N THR A 135 -7.28 0.94 -3.93
CA THR A 135 -6.62 -0.19 -3.28
C THR A 135 -5.96 -1.10 -4.33
N GLY A 136 -4.94 -1.86 -3.93
CA GLY A 136 -4.27 -2.80 -4.82
C GLY A 136 -5.18 -3.99 -5.13
N THR A 137 -5.35 -4.88 -4.17
CA THR A 137 -6.28 -6.00 -4.24
C THR A 137 -7.05 -6.11 -2.95
N LEU A 138 -8.31 -6.51 -3.04
CA LEU A 138 -9.15 -6.83 -1.89
C LEU A 138 -9.56 -8.29 -1.98
N ALA A 139 -9.42 -9.00 -0.87
CA ALA A 139 -9.92 -10.34 -0.72
C ALA A 139 -11.18 -10.36 0.14
N ASN A 140 -11.97 -11.40 -0.05
CA ASN A 140 -12.98 -11.75 0.95
C ASN A 140 -12.25 -12.05 2.26
N ARG A 141 -12.80 -11.58 3.40
CA ARG A 141 -12.23 -11.74 4.76
C ARG A 141 -11.81 -13.18 5.14
N PHE A 142 -12.26 -14.17 4.38
CA PHE A 142 -11.94 -15.58 4.62
C PHE A 142 -10.83 -16.12 3.72
N ILE A 143 -10.27 -15.30 2.81
CA ILE A 143 -9.25 -15.73 1.86
C ILE A 143 -7.93 -15.05 2.25
N ILE A 144 -6.99 -15.86 2.73
CA ILE A 144 -5.64 -15.43 3.08
C ILE A 144 -4.80 -15.33 1.80
N GLY A 145 -4.00 -14.28 1.68
CA GLY A 145 -3.02 -14.13 0.58
C GLY A 145 -3.53 -13.37 -0.64
N GLU A 146 -4.76 -12.86 -0.61
CA GLU A 146 -5.33 -12.10 -1.73
C GLU A 146 -5.40 -10.59 -1.49
N ASN A 147 -5.38 -10.14 -0.23
CA ASN A 147 -5.43 -8.71 0.09
C ASN A 147 -4.03 -8.09 0.06
N SER A 148 -3.89 -6.96 -0.63
CA SER A 148 -2.63 -6.22 -0.69
C SER A 148 -2.30 -5.45 0.59
N GLY A 149 -3.29 -5.13 1.39
CA GLY A 149 -3.17 -4.25 2.55
C GLY A 149 -2.96 -2.77 2.20
N LEU A 150 -2.95 -2.40 0.92
CA LEU A 150 -2.73 -1.02 0.48
C LEU A 150 -4.05 -0.29 0.27
N LEU A 151 -4.16 0.90 0.88
CA LEU A 151 -5.30 1.81 0.68
C LEU A 151 -4.79 3.24 0.49
N VAL A 152 -5.21 3.88 -0.59
CA VAL A 152 -4.98 5.29 -0.88
C VAL A 152 -6.27 6.06 -0.67
N LEU A 153 -6.22 7.15 0.07
CA LEU A 153 -7.29 8.15 0.19
C LEU A 153 -6.82 9.44 -0.49
N SER A 154 -7.65 10.06 -1.30
CA SER A 154 -7.30 11.29 -2.02
C SER A 154 -8.44 12.32 -1.99
N LYS A 155 -8.07 13.59 -1.77
CA LYS A 155 -8.97 14.74 -1.95
C LYS A 155 -9.27 14.99 -3.44
N TYR A 156 -8.38 14.55 -4.32
CA TYR A 156 -8.41 14.83 -5.76
C TYR A 156 -8.61 13.57 -6.60
N PRO A 157 -9.15 13.71 -7.81
CA PRO A 157 -9.33 12.56 -8.72
C PRO A 157 -8.01 11.85 -9.03
N ILE A 158 -8.05 10.52 -9.02
CA ILE A 158 -6.93 9.67 -9.39
C ILE A 158 -7.07 9.33 -10.88
N LYS A 159 -6.12 9.77 -11.71
CA LYS A 159 -6.20 9.63 -13.18
C LYS A 159 -5.71 8.29 -13.71
N PHE A 160 -4.59 7.81 -13.17
CA PHE A 160 -3.97 6.55 -13.57
C PHE A 160 -3.86 5.66 -12.35
N HIS A 161 -4.00 4.37 -12.54
CA HIS A 161 -3.69 3.39 -11.50
C HIS A 161 -3.32 2.04 -12.08
N GLN A 162 -2.38 1.38 -11.45
CA GLN A 162 -1.95 0.02 -11.75
C GLN A 162 -1.45 -0.63 -10.47
N PHE A 163 -1.81 -1.88 -10.24
CA PHE A 163 -1.22 -2.69 -9.18
C PHE A 163 -0.34 -3.78 -9.77
N THR A 164 0.87 -3.92 -9.24
CA THR A 164 1.82 -4.97 -9.63
C THR A 164 2.18 -5.81 -8.42
N GLN A 165 1.81 -7.07 -8.45
CA GLN A 165 2.11 -8.01 -7.37
C GLN A 165 3.58 -8.44 -7.40
N PHE A 166 4.20 -8.60 -6.25
CA PHE A 166 5.55 -9.16 -6.13
C PHE A 166 5.58 -10.67 -6.34
N HIS A 167 6.52 -11.13 -7.15
CA HIS A 167 6.69 -12.56 -7.44
C HIS A 167 7.43 -13.32 -6.34
N GLN A 168 8.23 -12.63 -5.53
CA GLN A 168 9.01 -13.21 -4.45
C GLN A 168 8.56 -12.65 -3.12
N THR A 169 8.01 -13.51 -2.30
CA THR A 169 7.66 -13.25 -0.90
C THR A 169 8.00 -14.47 -0.06
N THR A 170 8.31 -14.23 1.20
CA THR A 170 8.52 -15.30 2.20
C THR A 170 7.53 -15.13 3.34
N PHE A 171 7.50 -16.09 4.25
CA PHE A 171 6.70 -15.97 5.46
C PHE A 171 7.23 -14.81 6.34
N PRO A 172 6.34 -13.95 6.93
CA PRO A 172 4.87 -14.06 6.96
C PRO A 172 4.15 -13.49 5.73
N ASP A 173 4.81 -12.72 4.89
CA ASP A 173 4.22 -11.90 3.82
C ASP A 173 3.61 -12.70 2.66
N ILE A 174 3.92 -13.99 2.59
CA ILE A 174 3.25 -14.90 1.65
C ILE A 174 1.73 -15.03 1.95
N LEU A 175 1.30 -14.61 3.14
CA LEU A 175 -0.10 -14.55 3.54
C LEU A 175 -0.82 -13.27 3.08
N ALA A 176 -0.13 -12.43 2.29
CA ALA A 176 -0.63 -11.20 1.71
C ALA A 176 -0.32 -11.13 0.22
N CYS A 177 -1.11 -10.37 -0.54
CA CYS A 177 -0.84 -10.07 -1.93
C CYS A 177 0.05 -8.82 -2.03
N LYS A 178 1.26 -8.88 -1.47
CA LYS A 178 2.17 -7.73 -1.49
C LYS A 178 2.54 -7.31 -2.90
N GLY A 179 2.66 -6.00 -3.11
CA GLY A 179 2.94 -5.41 -4.41
C GLY A 179 3.12 -3.90 -4.32
N ALA A 180 3.20 -3.27 -5.47
CA ALA A 180 3.25 -1.83 -5.62
C ALA A 180 2.00 -1.32 -6.34
N LEU A 181 1.43 -0.23 -5.83
CA LEU A 181 0.29 0.46 -6.39
C LEU A 181 0.77 1.78 -6.98
N TYR A 182 0.69 1.90 -8.29
CA TYR A 182 1.08 3.07 -9.08
C TYR A 182 -0.16 3.90 -9.37
N PHE A 183 -0.10 5.21 -9.16
CA PHE A 183 -1.22 6.10 -9.46
C PHE A 183 -0.76 7.53 -9.72
N SER A 184 -1.63 8.35 -10.33
CA SER A 184 -1.35 9.76 -10.62
C SER A 184 -2.46 10.65 -10.09
N VAL A 185 -2.07 11.79 -9.50
CA VAL A 185 -2.97 12.87 -9.07
C VAL A 185 -2.44 14.18 -9.62
N GLY A 186 -3.22 14.87 -10.43
CA GLY A 186 -2.74 16.03 -11.18
C GLY A 186 -1.58 15.64 -12.10
N ASN A 187 -0.45 16.31 -11.92
CA ASN A 187 0.79 16.09 -12.69
C ASN A 187 1.86 15.36 -11.87
N THR A 188 1.50 14.80 -10.72
CA THR A 188 2.42 14.06 -9.85
C THR A 188 2.06 12.60 -9.85
N ASN A 189 3.07 11.76 -9.98
CA ASN A 189 2.98 10.31 -9.97
C ASN A 189 3.38 9.78 -8.60
N PHE A 190 2.71 8.72 -8.18
CA PHE A 190 2.91 8.11 -6.87
C PHE A 190 3.07 6.61 -7.01
N ILE A 191 3.93 6.06 -6.19
CA ILE A 191 4.09 4.62 -6.01
C ILE A 191 3.94 4.36 -4.52
N THR A 192 2.91 3.63 -4.10
CA THR A 192 2.83 3.18 -2.71
C THR A 192 3.00 1.67 -2.62
N THR A 193 3.72 1.25 -1.59
CA THR A 193 4.08 -0.15 -1.41
C THR A 193 4.21 -0.51 0.06
N HIS A 194 4.20 -1.81 0.34
CA HIS A 194 4.64 -2.41 1.58
C HIS A 194 5.54 -3.59 1.20
N LEU A 195 6.85 -3.45 1.39
CA LEU A 195 7.84 -4.45 0.99
C LEU A 195 7.88 -5.63 1.97
N GLN A 196 8.65 -6.66 1.61
CA GLN A 196 8.85 -7.85 2.43
C GLN A 196 9.39 -7.49 3.81
N SER A 197 8.71 -7.93 4.87
CA SER A 197 9.22 -7.90 6.23
C SER A 197 10.24 -9.02 6.49
N GLU A 198 11.01 -8.91 7.57
CA GLU A 198 11.94 -9.95 8.08
C GLU A 198 12.97 -10.49 7.05
N CYS A 199 13.03 -9.97 5.82
CA CYS A 199 14.02 -10.38 4.83
C CYS A 199 14.50 -9.19 3.97
N PRO A 200 15.45 -8.37 4.46
CA PRO A 200 15.95 -7.18 3.78
C PRO A 200 16.42 -7.45 2.35
N ARG A 201 17.01 -8.62 2.10
CA ARG A 201 17.45 -9.00 0.74
C ARG A 201 16.28 -9.10 -0.25
N ILE A 202 15.12 -9.58 0.19
CA ILE A 202 13.93 -9.66 -0.69
C ILE A 202 13.32 -8.26 -0.81
N ALA A 203 13.22 -7.51 0.28
CA ALA A 203 12.73 -6.13 0.26
C ALA A 203 13.54 -5.27 -0.72
N LYS A 204 14.89 -5.32 -0.68
CA LYS A 204 15.77 -4.63 -1.63
C LYS A 204 15.52 -5.03 -3.09
N ARG A 205 15.31 -6.32 -3.37
CA ARG A 205 14.96 -6.79 -4.73
C ARG A 205 13.59 -6.29 -5.19
N GLN A 206 12.61 -6.25 -4.28
CA GLN A 206 11.29 -5.70 -4.57
C GLN A 206 11.38 -4.19 -4.84
N LEU A 207 12.20 -3.45 -4.08
CA LEU A 207 12.45 -2.04 -4.31
C LEU A 207 13.08 -1.79 -5.68
N GLN A 208 14.13 -2.54 -6.05
CA GLN A 208 14.74 -2.47 -7.38
C GLN A 208 13.74 -2.80 -8.49
N TYR A 209 12.89 -3.80 -8.27
CA TYR A 209 11.83 -4.16 -9.21
C TYR A 209 10.85 -3.00 -9.42
N ILE A 210 10.38 -2.35 -8.35
CA ILE A 210 9.48 -1.19 -8.43
C ILE A 210 10.09 -0.07 -9.28
N ILE A 211 11.38 0.23 -9.08
CA ILE A 211 12.06 1.31 -9.80
C ILE A 211 12.19 0.95 -11.29
N ASN A 212 12.63 -0.27 -11.60
CA ASN A 212 12.87 -0.72 -12.97
C ASN A 212 11.58 -0.87 -13.79
N GLU A 213 10.50 -1.30 -13.16
CA GLU A 213 9.20 -1.53 -13.81
C GLU A 213 8.24 -0.33 -13.67
N SER A 214 8.71 0.78 -13.12
CA SER A 214 7.88 1.97 -12.99
C SER A 214 7.40 2.48 -14.35
N PRO A 215 6.07 2.70 -14.53
CA PRO A 215 5.55 3.31 -15.74
C PRO A 215 5.84 4.82 -15.82
N PHE A 216 6.43 5.39 -14.78
CA PHE A 216 6.62 6.83 -14.63
C PHE A 216 8.07 7.23 -14.86
N THR A 217 8.26 8.35 -15.53
CA THR A 217 9.58 8.92 -15.88
C THR A 217 9.82 10.31 -15.30
N ASN A 218 8.79 10.93 -14.71
CA ASN A 218 8.86 12.30 -14.18
C ASN A 218 7.98 12.44 -12.93
N LYS A 219 8.30 13.42 -12.10
CA LYS A 219 7.56 13.81 -10.88
C LYS A 219 7.01 12.61 -10.11
N THR A 220 7.89 11.68 -9.74
CA THR A 220 7.51 10.43 -9.12
C THR A 220 7.93 10.39 -7.67
N ILE A 221 6.96 10.14 -6.79
CA ILE A 221 7.14 9.99 -5.34
C ILE A 221 6.83 8.53 -4.97
N LEU A 222 7.81 7.86 -4.34
CA LEU A 222 7.65 6.56 -3.71
C LEU A 222 7.36 6.76 -2.23
N LEU A 223 6.32 6.10 -1.72
CA LEU A 223 5.98 6.18 -0.30
C LEU A 223 5.42 4.86 0.23
N GLY A 224 5.70 4.58 1.50
CA GLY A 224 5.21 3.36 2.17
C GLY A 224 6.20 2.79 3.16
N ASP A 225 5.83 1.63 3.71
CA ASP A 225 6.70 0.80 4.53
C ASP A 225 7.63 -0.02 3.63
N LEU A 226 8.88 0.38 3.58
CA LEU A 226 9.89 -0.26 2.74
C LEU A 226 10.60 -1.43 3.44
N ASN A 227 10.41 -1.60 4.77
CA ASN A 227 11.08 -2.64 5.55
C ASN A 227 12.61 -2.71 5.33
N ILE A 228 13.22 -1.55 5.03
CA ILE A 228 14.65 -1.37 4.78
C ILE A 228 15.10 -0.16 5.56
N ASP A 229 16.04 -0.30 6.49
CA ASP A 229 16.56 0.80 7.31
C ASP A 229 17.25 1.89 6.46
N ASP A 230 17.95 1.49 5.40
CA ASP A 230 18.79 2.37 4.58
C ASP A 230 18.26 2.50 3.14
N ALA A 231 16.93 2.67 2.96
CA ALA A 231 16.33 2.74 1.64
C ALA A 231 16.87 3.90 0.78
N CYS A 232 17.24 5.01 1.41
CA CYS A 232 17.84 6.14 0.68
C CYS A 232 19.23 5.81 0.15
N GLU A 233 20.07 5.14 0.93
CA GLU A 233 21.39 4.68 0.51
C GLU A 233 21.27 3.65 -0.61
N GLU A 234 20.35 2.69 -0.50
CA GLU A 234 20.08 1.67 -1.53
C GLU A 234 19.70 2.27 -2.88
N LEU A 235 19.04 3.43 -2.87
CA LEU A 235 18.64 4.16 -4.08
C LEU A 235 19.63 5.25 -4.51
N GLY A 236 20.73 5.47 -3.78
CA GLY A 236 21.65 6.57 -4.03
C GLY A 236 21.05 7.96 -3.83
N LEU A 237 19.98 8.05 -3.00
CA LEU A 237 19.34 9.32 -2.67
C LEU A 237 20.01 9.94 -1.44
N CYS A 238 20.39 11.23 -1.55
CA CYS A 238 20.94 11.97 -0.42
C CYS A 238 19.86 12.36 0.57
N ASN A 239 20.18 12.27 1.87
CA ASN A 239 19.39 12.71 3.02
C ASN A 239 18.16 11.88 3.38
N SER A 240 18.40 10.91 4.23
CA SER A 240 17.37 10.46 5.14
C SER A 240 17.55 11.20 6.47
N ASN A 241 16.53 11.93 6.91
CA ASN A 241 16.43 12.21 8.32
C ASN A 241 16.42 10.86 9.04
N ASN A 242 17.34 10.63 10.00
CA ASN A 242 17.41 9.37 10.77
C ASN A 242 16.27 9.28 11.81
N MET A 243 15.05 9.62 11.40
CA MET A 243 13.89 9.61 12.27
C MET A 243 13.31 8.20 12.34
N ILE A 244 13.11 7.71 13.54
CA ILE A 244 12.50 6.39 13.78
C ILE A 244 11.03 6.43 13.39
N THR A 245 10.58 5.44 12.60
CA THR A 245 9.17 5.30 12.21
C THR A 245 8.50 4.06 12.78
N HIS A 246 9.27 3.08 13.25
CA HIS A 246 8.75 1.84 13.83
C HIS A 246 9.18 1.67 15.29
N LEU A 247 8.19 1.49 16.17
CA LEU A 247 8.38 1.49 17.64
C LEU A 247 9.26 0.34 18.13
N TRP A 248 8.99 -0.88 17.68
CA TRP A 248 9.60 -2.08 18.24
C TRP A 248 11.05 -2.28 17.81
N SER A 249 11.38 -1.97 16.57
CA SER A 249 12.75 -2.09 16.05
C SER A 249 13.59 -0.84 16.29
N SER A 250 12.95 0.28 16.64
CA SER A 250 13.59 1.61 16.68
C SER A 250 14.29 1.95 15.37
N SER A 251 13.71 1.51 14.24
CA SER A 251 14.22 1.67 12.89
C SER A 251 13.39 2.67 12.09
N LYS A 252 13.96 3.17 11.01
CA LYS A 252 13.25 3.90 9.97
C LYS A 252 12.85 2.93 8.88
N LEU A 253 11.57 2.57 8.80
CA LEU A 253 11.05 1.64 7.80
C LEU A 253 10.11 2.31 6.80
N ASP A 254 9.51 3.43 7.19
CA ASP A 254 8.55 4.18 6.39
C ASP A 254 9.21 5.40 5.74
N TYR A 255 8.93 5.59 4.47
CA TYR A 255 9.60 6.60 3.66
C TYR A 255 8.63 7.34 2.75
N ILE A 256 8.98 8.61 2.45
CA ILE A 256 8.47 9.38 1.32
C ILE A 256 9.69 9.86 0.53
N LEU A 257 9.89 9.35 -0.68
CA LEU A 257 11.10 9.55 -1.48
C LEU A 257 10.74 10.17 -2.82
N ASN A 258 11.39 11.27 -3.17
CA ASN A 258 11.34 11.84 -4.50
C ASN A 258 12.31 11.10 -5.43
N LEU A 259 11.81 10.29 -6.35
CA LEU A 259 12.65 9.47 -7.24
C LEU A 259 13.25 10.25 -8.42
N THR A 260 12.71 11.41 -8.76
CA THR A 260 13.06 12.16 -9.96
C THR A 260 13.71 13.50 -9.67
N ASN A 261 13.83 13.87 -8.40
CA ASN A 261 14.36 15.16 -7.93
C ASN A 261 13.64 16.41 -8.46
N ASP A 262 12.46 16.23 -9.07
CA ASP A 262 11.65 17.30 -9.66
C ASP A 262 10.73 18.01 -8.64
N VAL A 263 10.70 17.52 -7.41
CA VAL A 263 9.82 17.99 -6.34
C VAL A 263 10.65 18.22 -5.08
N GLN A 264 10.48 19.36 -4.45
CA GLN A 264 11.05 19.60 -3.12
C GLN A 264 10.03 19.21 -2.06
N LEU A 265 10.46 18.39 -1.10
CA LEU A 265 9.63 17.87 -0.02
C LEU A 265 10.27 18.19 1.32
N ASP A 266 9.47 18.70 2.23
CA ASP A 266 9.82 18.79 3.65
C ASP A 266 9.18 17.62 4.39
N ILE A 267 10.00 16.75 5.01
CA ILE A 267 9.58 15.50 5.62
C ILE A 267 9.49 15.65 7.14
N ASP A 268 8.37 15.25 7.69
CA ASP A 268 8.09 15.26 9.13
C ASP A 268 7.45 13.94 9.59
N ILE A 269 7.60 13.60 10.87
CA ILE A 269 7.00 12.43 11.50
C ILE A 269 6.16 12.91 12.68
N ASP A 270 4.91 12.50 12.69
CA ASP A 270 3.99 12.83 13.77
C ASP A 270 4.08 11.80 14.89
N HIS A 271 4.89 12.13 15.92
CA HIS A 271 5.09 11.29 17.10
C HIS A 271 3.95 11.50 18.12
N PHE A 272 2.96 10.65 18.09
CA PHE A 272 1.91 10.56 19.09
C PHE A 272 1.92 9.20 19.81
N SER A 273 1.07 9.05 20.82
CA SER A 273 0.90 7.75 21.48
C SER A 273 0.34 6.71 20.51
N LEU A 274 1.09 5.65 20.24
CA LEU A 274 0.69 4.54 19.39
C LEU A 274 -0.20 3.52 20.11
N GLU A 275 -0.51 3.74 21.38
CA GLU A 275 -1.34 2.82 22.16
C GLU A 275 -2.70 2.59 21.48
N ASN A 276 -3.02 1.31 21.25
CA ASN A 276 -4.23 0.90 20.56
C ASN A 276 -4.41 1.52 19.15
N CYS A 277 -3.33 1.77 18.44
CA CYS A 277 -3.37 2.36 17.11
C CYS A 277 -2.50 1.59 16.11
N SER A 278 -1.18 1.75 16.18
CA SER A 278 -0.23 1.08 15.29
C SER A 278 1.08 0.82 16.05
N ASP A 279 2.04 0.17 15.44
CA ASP A 279 3.45 0.12 15.86
C ASP A 279 4.34 1.03 14.98
N HIS A 280 3.76 1.74 14.02
CA HIS A 280 4.42 2.73 13.18
C HIS A 280 3.85 4.12 13.41
N TRP A 281 4.72 5.15 13.32
CA TRP A 281 4.32 6.55 13.23
C TRP A 281 4.08 6.96 11.77
N PRO A 282 3.10 7.83 11.49
CA PRO A 282 2.89 8.35 10.16
C PRO A 282 4.02 9.28 9.73
N VAL A 283 4.42 9.17 8.48
CA VAL A 283 5.37 10.07 7.83
C VAL A 283 4.59 11.01 6.92
N HIS A 284 4.89 12.29 7.04
CA HIS A 284 4.30 13.36 6.25
C HIS A 284 5.33 14.00 5.32
N ALA A 285 4.89 14.52 4.19
CA ALA A 285 5.70 15.40 3.35
C ALA A 285 4.87 16.59 2.89
N SER A 286 5.42 17.79 3.08
CA SER A 286 4.90 19.03 2.54
C SER A 286 5.61 19.38 1.24
N PHE A 287 4.85 19.80 0.22
CA PHE A 287 5.40 20.29 -1.04
C PHE A 287 5.86 21.73 -0.84
N LEU A 288 7.13 22.02 -1.20
CA LEU A 288 7.75 23.35 -1.09
C LEU A 288 7.59 24.17 -2.36
#